data_f065ff62f9cd9eac7dad52031b633425
#
_entry.id   f065ff62f9cd9eac7dad52031b633425
#
_cell.length_a   1.000
_cell.length_b   1.000
_cell.length_c   1.000
_cell.angle_alpha   90.00
_cell.angle_beta   90.00
_cell.angle_gamma   90.00
#
_symmetry.space_group_name_H-M   'P 1'
#
loop_
_entity.id
_entity.type
_entity.pdbx_description
1 polymer ?
#
loop_
_entity_poly.entity_id
_entity_poly.type
_entity_poly.pdbx_seq_one_letter_code
_entity_poly.pdbx_strand_id
1 'polypeptide(L)'
;MINNYIKTPSFKRRYLPIFISIATLFILSLIFIFTLPTISHNIVTDRNKKNKSGWPIRLAAPYIDMSSWVDPASAYSINGAPDLGKLYDESGFAYFNLGFVQPDTNNPLEEDGTIRWGWGGYSSLGENGGNSSQYQGILTSLENLRKKGGDFAVSIGGQLGKAPWVVTQNQDALEKFYKDVIDTYSIKRMDLDIEESNQDHAQNIVNAKAIKSVQDATNIEITLTIPIMPSGWEQKQINIINAYLDAGVDITLVNSMTMCYGTGVYENEDYGTASVRAITNSIAQLKTLYANHGILLSDDQAYLKTGATFAIGYESDLYPTFTTSMAATIVEDAIKHNYGLVSMWSIGRDAMLMPNKAIDEPYTFSKELRKYENIYE
;
A
#
# COMPACT_ATOMS: atom_id res chain seq x y z
N MET A 1 -34.06 -78.03 -47.52
CA MET A 1 -33.25 -78.12 -46.39
C MET A 1 -32.14 -77.14 -46.58
N ILE A 2 -32.11 -76.10 -45.77
CA ILE A 2 -31.40 -74.82 -45.96
C ILE A 2 -30.11 -74.88 -45.09
N ASN A 3 -28.95 -74.77 -45.72
CA ASN A 3 -27.70 -74.62 -45.06
C ASN A 3 -27.34 -73.12 -44.96
N ASN A 4 -27.34 -72.58 -43.76
CA ASN A 4 -26.88 -71.22 -43.49
C ASN A 4 -25.38 -71.23 -43.08
N TYR A 5 -24.53 -70.65 -43.88
CA TYR A 5 -23.15 -70.33 -43.54
C TYR A 5 -23.06 -69.03 -42.77
N ILE A 6 -22.66 -69.07 -41.53
CA ILE A 6 -22.32 -67.90 -40.73
C ILE A 6 -20.85 -67.55 -41.01
N LYS A 7 -20.60 -66.36 -41.59
CA LYS A 7 -19.25 -65.79 -41.70
C LYS A 7 -18.90 -65.01 -40.46
N THR A 8 -17.89 -65.39 -39.76
CA THR A 8 -17.26 -64.64 -38.62
C THR A 8 -16.47 -63.45 -39.17
N PRO A 9 -16.62 -62.23 -38.58
CA PRO A 9 -15.84 -61.10 -38.96
C PRO A 9 -14.43 -61.14 -38.28
N SER A 10 -13.37 -60.86 -39.03
CA SER A 10 -12.01 -60.83 -38.55
C SER A 10 -11.79 -59.60 -37.63
N PHE A 11 -11.31 -59.88 -36.40
CA PHE A 11 -11.18 -58.93 -35.30
C PHE A 11 -9.87 -58.07 -35.36
N LYS A 12 -9.17 -58.05 -36.49
CA LYS A 12 -7.78 -57.52 -36.49
C LYS A 12 -7.58 -56.08 -37.09
N ARG A 13 -8.66 -55.34 -37.45
CA ARG A 13 -8.46 -54.04 -38.10
C ARG A 13 -9.02 -52.79 -37.41
N ARG A 14 -9.61 -52.94 -36.21
CA ARG A 14 -10.24 -51.78 -35.54
C ARG A 14 -9.54 -51.20 -34.32
N TYR A 15 -8.47 -51.82 -33.81
CA TYR A 15 -7.82 -51.37 -32.60
C TYR A 15 -6.50 -50.61 -32.84
N LEU A 16 -5.88 -50.67 -34.02
CA LEU A 16 -4.59 -49.99 -34.28
C LEU A 16 -4.70 -48.45 -34.25
N PRO A 17 -5.78 -47.80 -34.79
CA PRO A 17 -5.87 -46.35 -34.71
C PRO A 17 -6.23 -45.83 -33.29
N ILE A 18 -6.88 -46.65 -32.44
CA ILE A 18 -7.21 -46.26 -31.06
C ILE A 18 -5.99 -46.28 -30.15
N PHE A 19 -5.06 -47.25 -30.34
CA PHE A 19 -3.81 -47.31 -29.60
C PHE A 19 -2.86 -46.18 -29.94
N ILE A 20 -2.80 -45.75 -31.19
CA ILE A 20 -1.98 -44.64 -31.66
C ILE A 20 -2.55 -43.32 -31.10
N SER A 21 -3.87 -43.13 -31.03
CA SER A 21 -4.53 -41.96 -30.46
C SER A 21 -4.31 -41.86 -28.95
N ILE A 22 -4.38 -42.95 -28.20
CA ILE A 22 -4.15 -42.96 -26.76
C ILE A 22 -2.66 -42.71 -26.43
N ALA A 23 -1.74 -43.30 -27.19
CA ALA A 23 -0.32 -43.07 -27.01
C ALA A 23 0.08 -41.61 -27.35
N THR A 24 -0.52 -41.00 -28.38
CA THR A 24 -0.26 -39.59 -28.74
C THR A 24 -0.83 -38.63 -27.70
N LEU A 25 -2.01 -38.91 -27.12
CA LEU A 25 -2.57 -38.15 -26.01
C LEU A 25 -1.74 -38.24 -24.73
N PHE A 26 -1.18 -39.43 -24.44
CA PHE A 26 -0.31 -39.63 -23.28
C PHE A 26 1.05 -38.93 -23.45
N ILE A 27 1.62 -38.92 -24.65
CA ILE A 27 2.87 -38.20 -24.95
C ILE A 27 2.63 -36.69 -24.94
N LEU A 28 1.49 -36.18 -25.45
CA LEU A 28 1.14 -34.78 -25.36
C LEU A 28 0.87 -34.32 -23.92
N SER A 29 0.26 -35.16 -23.08
CA SER A 29 0.07 -34.85 -21.65
C SER A 29 1.40 -34.88 -20.88
N LEU A 30 2.33 -35.79 -21.19
CA LEU A 30 3.67 -35.81 -20.62
C LEU A 30 4.52 -34.61 -21.07
N ILE A 31 4.42 -34.20 -22.35
CA ILE A 31 5.11 -32.99 -22.86
C ILE A 31 4.53 -31.75 -22.17
N PHE A 32 3.20 -31.69 -21.94
CA PHE A 32 2.59 -30.56 -21.23
C PHE A 32 2.98 -30.50 -19.74
N ILE A 33 3.22 -31.65 -19.10
CA ILE A 33 3.72 -31.73 -17.71
C ILE A 33 5.20 -31.35 -17.63
N PHE A 34 6.01 -31.65 -18.66
CA PHE A 34 7.45 -31.30 -18.70
C PHE A 34 7.74 -29.93 -19.31
N THR A 35 6.77 -29.26 -19.94
CA THR A 35 6.92 -27.90 -20.49
C THR A 35 6.13 -26.85 -19.72
N LEU A 36 5.50 -27.20 -18.58
CA LEU A 36 5.23 -26.18 -17.59
C LEU A 36 6.58 -25.62 -17.19
N PRO A 37 6.89 -24.33 -17.45
CA PRO A 37 8.06 -23.77 -16.85
C PRO A 37 7.90 -24.05 -15.36
N THR A 38 8.83 -24.76 -14.77
CA THR A 38 9.11 -24.64 -13.36
C THR A 38 9.35 -23.16 -13.18
N ILE A 39 8.29 -22.40 -12.88
CA ILE A 39 8.39 -21.12 -12.22
C ILE A 39 8.90 -21.49 -10.85
N SER A 40 10.20 -21.81 -10.85
CA SER A 40 10.92 -22.20 -9.68
C SER A 40 10.98 -20.99 -8.75
N HIS A 41 10.80 -21.26 -7.56
CA HIS A 41 11.23 -20.72 -6.27
C HIS A 41 12.33 -19.63 -6.24
N ASN A 42 12.64 -18.94 -7.33
CA ASN A 42 13.65 -17.89 -7.42
C ASN A 42 13.14 -16.48 -7.21
N ILE A 43 11.89 -16.30 -6.69
CA ILE A 43 11.34 -14.96 -6.41
C ILE A 43 11.83 -14.43 -5.05
N VAL A 44 12.46 -15.23 -4.22
CA VAL A 44 12.57 -14.92 -2.78
C VAL A 44 13.89 -14.25 -2.36
N THR A 45 14.90 -14.10 -3.18
CA THR A 45 16.22 -13.71 -2.65
C THR A 45 16.90 -12.51 -3.29
N ASP A 46 16.24 -11.74 -4.15
CA ASP A 46 16.89 -10.57 -4.72
C ASP A 46 16.49 -9.28 -4.00
N ARG A 47 17.26 -8.93 -2.97
CA ARG A 47 17.11 -7.69 -2.19
C ARG A 47 17.39 -6.43 -2.98
N ASN A 48 18.20 -6.57 -4.01
CA ASN A 48 18.50 -5.48 -4.93
C ASN A 48 17.35 -5.24 -5.90
N LYS A 49 16.29 -6.05 -5.82
CA LYS A 49 15.12 -5.86 -6.66
C LYS A 49 14.37 -4.61 -6.24
N LYS A 50 14.23 -3.70 -7.19
CA LYS A 50 13.58 -2.41 -7.01
C LYS A 50 12.30 -2.35 -7.83
N ASN A 51 11.35 -1.58 -7.33
CA ASN A 51 10.17 -1.16 -8.05
C ASN A 51 10.53 -0.17 -9.18
N LYS A 52 9.56 0.22 -10.00
CA LYS A 52 9.72 1.21 -11.07
C LYS A 52 10.19 2.57 -10.52
N SER A 53 9.76 2.94 -9.31
CA SER A 53 10.20 4.14 -8.58
C SER A 53 11.68 4.13 -8.20
N GLY A 54 12.31 2.97 -8.17
CA GLY A 54 13.64 2.76 -7.62
C GLY A 54 13.64 2.38 -6.13
N TRP A 55 12.46 2.30 -5.50
CA TRP A 55 12.31 1.86 -4.12
C TRP A 55 12.49 0.34 -4.00
N PRO A 56 12.97 -0.16 -2.86
CA PRO A 56 12.96 -1.59 -2.58
C PRO A 56 11.54 -2.17 -2.73
N ILE A 57 11.43 -3.41 -3.20
CA ILE A 57 10.13 -4.09 -3.28
C ILE A 57 9.57 -4.47 -1.90
N ARG A 58 10.42 -4.45 -0.88
CA ARG A 58 10.10 -4.70 0.52
C ARG A 58 10.81 -3.65 1.34
N LEU A 59 10.08 -2.95 2.19
CA LEU A 59 10.66 -1.87 2.98
C LEU A 59 9.86 -1.61 4.24
N ALA A 60 10.51 -0.92 5.20
CA ALA A 60 9.85 -0.20 6.27
C ALA A 60 9.83 1.29 5.89
N ALA A 61 8.65 1.91 5.92
CA ALA A 61 8.49 3.33 5.58
C ALA A 61 7.39 3.94 6.48
N PRO A 62 7.77 4.58 7.60
CA PRO A 62 6.80 5.15 8.53
C PRO A 62 6.08 6.36 7.95
N TYR A 63 4.87 6.62 8.45
CA TYR A 63 4.15 7.86 8.18
C TYR A 63 4.63 9.00 9.08
N ILE A 64 4.52 10.23 8.54
CA ILE A 64 4.65 11.48 9.29
C ILE A 64 3.67 12.51 8.75
N ASP A 65 3.04 13.27 9.66
CA ASP A 65 2.20 14.42 9.32
C ASP A 65 3.07 15.66 9.08
N MET A 66 3.17 16.08 7.81
CA MET A 66 3.97 17.23 7.39
C MET A 66 3.30 18.58 7.71
N SER A 67 2.01 18.59 8.03
CA SER A 67 1.29 19.80 8.47
C SER A 67 1.55 20.13 9.95
N SER A 68 2.06 19.18 10.71
CA SER A 68 2.37 19.34 12.13
C SER A 68 3.38 20.46 12.36
N TRP A 69 3.04 21.34 13.32
CA TRP A 69 3.98 22.36 13.76
C TRP A 69 4.98 21.79 14.77
N VAL A 70 6.26 21.87 14.44
CA VAL A 70 7.35 21.51 15.32
C VAL A 70 7.95 22.79 15.90
N ASP A 71 8.12 22.83 17.25
CA ASP A 71 8.71 23.99 17.92
C ASP A 71 10.02 24.39 17.21
N PRO A 72 10.16 25.65 16.75
CA PRO A 72 11.37 26.13 16.10
C PRO A 72 12.65 25.97 16.93
N ALA A 73 12.54 25.87 18.27
CA ALA A 73 13.66 25.59 19.16
C ALA A 73 14.08 24.11 19.16
N SER A 74 13.24 23.22 18.62
CA SER A 74 13.55 21.79 18.50
C SER A 74 14.63 21.55 17.45
N ALA A 75 15.54 20.61 17.75
CA ALA A 75 16.53 20.13 16.78
C ALA A 75 15.90 19.42 15.57
N TYR A 76 14.61 19.09 15.62
CA TYR A 76 13.84 18.45 14.55
C TYR A 76 13.01 19.46 13.74
N SER A 77 13.22 20.76 13.93
CA SER A 77 12.43 21.79 13.25
C SER A 77 13.24 22.50 12.19
N ILE A 78 12.63 22.61 11.00
CA ILE A 78 13.05 23.56 9.97
C ILE A 78 11.91 24.57 9.78
N ASN A 79 12.03 25.74 10.39
CA ASN A 79 11.00 26.80 10.33
C ASN A 79 9.60 26.33 10.75
N GLY A 80 9.49 25.41 11.70
CA GLY A 80 8.24 24.84 12.17
C GLY A 80 7.80 23.55 11.43
N ALA A 81 8.50 23.14 10.38
CA ALA A 81 8.27 21.88 9.70
C ALA A 81 9.13 20.74 10.32
N PRO A 82 8.69 19.49 10.26
CA PRO A 82 9.50 18.33 10.65
C PRO A 82 10.75 18.21 9.77
N ASP A 83 11.93 17.97 10.37
CA ASP A 83 13.18 17.72 9.64
C ASP A 83 13.35 16.22 9.31
N LEU A 84 12.98 15.83 8.09
CA LEU A 84 13.13 14.47 7.60
C LEU A 84 14.60 14.03 7.51
N GLY A 85 15.52 14.96 7.24
CA GLY A 85 16.95 14.67 7.23
C GLY A 85 17.47 14.25 8.61
N LYS A 86 16.97 14.88 9.67
CA LYS A 86 17.27 14.50 11.04
C LYS A 86 16.61 13.19 11.43
N LEU A 87 15.34 12.99 11.05
CA LEU A 87 14.65 11.73 11.27
C LEU A 87 15.35 10.56 10.56
N TYR A 88 15.86 10.77 9.34
CA TYR A 88 16.69 9.79 8.63
C TYR A 88 17.91 9.38 9.47
N ASP A 89 18.67 10.35 9.97
CA ASP A 89 19.91 10.08 10.71
C ASP A 89 19.65 9.28 12.00
N GLU A 90 18.58 9.60 12.70
CA GLU A 90 18.34 9.03 14.04
C GLU A 90 17.49 7.78 14.04
N SER A 91 16.49 7.69 13.16
CA SER A 91 15.67 6.48 13.03
C SER A 91 16.30 5.43 12.14
N GLY A 92 17.14 5.85 11.20
CA GLY A 92 17.73 5.01 10.16
C GLY A 92 16.80 4.66 9.00
N PHE A 93 15.56 5.18 8.94
CA PHE A 93 14.69 4.98 7.77
C PHE A 93 15.11 5.86 6.60
N ALA A 94 15.21 5.24 5.42
CA ALA A 94 15.50 5.97 4.19
C ALA A 94 14.23 6.39 3.42
N TYR A 95 13.09 5.77 3.72
CA TYR A 95 11.82 5.99 3.01
C TYR A 95 10.73 6.39 3.98
N PHE A 96 9.86 7.32 3.56
CA PHE A 96 8.77 7.84 4.38
C PHE A 96 7.48 7.96 3.56
N ASN A 97 6.32 7.78 4.22
CA ASN A 97 5.01 8.16 3.71
C ASN A 97 4.63 9.50 4.35
N LEU A 98 4.46 10.54 3.56
CA LEU A 98 4.21 11.90 4.04
C LEU A 98 2.71 12.19 4.01
N GLY A 99 2.10 12.32 5.14
CA GLY A 99 0.69 12.68 5.34
C GLY A 99 0.53 14.19 5.54
N PHE A 100 -0.55 14.79 5.17
CA PHE A 100 -1.43 14.40 4.06
C PHE A 100 -1.62 15.60 3.17
N VAL A 101 -1.50 15.42 1.87
CA VAL A 101 -1.93 16.44 0.91
C VAL A 101 -3.45 16.33 0.75
N GLN A 102 -4.13 17.44 0.95
CA GLN A 102 -5.59 17.53 0.91
C GLN A 102 -6.01 18.82 0.19
N PRO A 103 -7.22 18.84 -0.41
CA PRO A 103 -7.84 20.08 -0.83
C PRO A 103 -7.96 21.10 0.32
N ASP A 104 -7.87 22.37 0.02
CA ASP A 104 -8.00 23.44 1.02
C ASP A 104 -9.31 23.31 1.78
N THR A 105 -9.23 23.36 3.11
CA THR A 105 -10.37 23.10 4.00
C THR A 105 -11.50 24.12 3.82
N ASN A 106 -11.16 25.37 3.52
CA ASN A 106 -12.13 26.47 3.44
C ASN A 106 -12.60 26.74 2.00
N ASN A 107 -11.67 26.68 1.05
CA ASN A 107 -11.93 27.00 -0.36
C ASN A 107 -11.27 25.93 -1.27
N PRO A 108 -11.85 24.73 -1.35
CA PRO A 108 -11.21 23.61 -2.02
C PRO A 108 -11.10 23.75 -3.56
N LEU A 109 -11.93 24.62 -4.16
CA LEU A 109 -11.96 24.83 -5.61
C LEU A 109 -11.78 26.31 -5.96
N GLU A 110 -11.04 26.56 -7.04
CA GLU A 110 -11.01 27.83 -7.73
C GLU A 110 -12.29 28.02 -8.58
N GLU A 111 -12.50 29.22 -9.10
CA GLU A 111 -13.64 29.55 -9.98
C GLU A 111 -13.67 28.69 -11.26
N ASP A 112 -12.52 28.29 -11.76
CA ASP A 112 -12.37 27.41 -12.94
C ASP A 112 -12.48 25.90 -12.61
N GLY A 113 -12.72 25.55 -11.35
CA GLY A 113 -12.82 24.17 -10.88
C GLY A 113 -11.47 23.51 -10.54
N THR A 114 -10.36 24.22 -10.63
CA THR A 114 -9.05 23.73 -10.18
C THR A 114 -9.05 23.52 -8.66
N ILE A 115 -8.47 22.40 -8.22
CA ILE A 115 -8.38 22.05 -6.78
C ILE A 115 -7.27 22.86 -6.13
N ARG A 116 -7.62 23.66 -5.11
CA ARG A 116 -6.65 24.22 -4.16
C ARG A 116 -6.22 23.17 -3.19
N TRP A 117 -4.94 23.10 -2.86
CA TRP A 117 -4.44 22.05 -1.98
C TRP A 117 -3.21 22.48 -1.17
N GLY A 118 -2.95 21.73 -0.12
CA GLY A 118 -1.75 21.85 0.70
C GLY A 118 -1.68 20.74 1.74
N TRP A 119 -0.60 20.71 2.49
CA TRP A 119 -0.45 19.79 3.61
C TRP A 119 -1.50 20.08 4.68
N GLY A 120 -2.19 19.04 5.16
CA GLY A 120 -3.28 19.14 6.15
C GLY A 120 -4.49 19.94 5.68
N GLY A 121 -4.66 20.17 4.37
CA GLY A 121 -5.73 21.02 3.83
C GLY A 121 -5.51 22.52 4.07
N TYR A 122 -4.27 22.94 4.30
CA TYR A 122 -3.87 24.34 4.40
C TYR A 122 -3.19 24.79 3.12
N SER A 123 -3.86 25.65 2.31
CA SER A 123 -3.25 26.19 1.08
C SER A 123 -1.98 26.99 1.34
N SER A 124 -1.81 27.57 2.55
CA SER A 124 -0.57 28.21 2.98
C SER A 124 0.62 27.22 3.11
N LEU A 125 0.34 25.90 3.16
CA LEU A 125 1.32 24.83 3.14
C LEU A 125 1.34 24.10 1.78
N GLY A 126 0.98 24.77 0.70
CA GLY A 126 0.99 24.28 -0.66
C GLY A 126 1.59 25.30 -1.63
N GLU A 127 1.87 24.88 -2.85
CA GLU A 127 2.57 25.71 -3.85
C GLU A 127 1.82 27.01 -4.16
N ASN A 128 0.51 26.94 -4.32
CA ASN A 128 -0.34 28.08 -4.73
C ASN A 128 -0.63 29.11 -3.61
N GLY A 129 -0.25 28.83 -2.37
CA GLY A 129 -0.40 29.73 -1.22
C GLY A 129 0.87 29.85 -0.37
N GLY A 130 1.92 29.19 -0.80
CA GLY A 130 3.02 28.73 0.03
C GLY A 130 4.19 29.67 0.18
N ASN A 131 3.98 30.92 0.60
CA ASN A 131 5.08 31.76 1.12
C ASN A 131 5.24 31.67 2.65
N SER A 132 4.55 30.74 3.33
CA SER A 132 4.74 30.55 4.75
C SER A 132 6.13 30.00 5.06
N SER A 133 6.72 30.43 6.19
CA SER A 133 8.02 29.92 6.63
C SER A 133 8.01 28.42 6.83
N GLN A 134 6.90 27.87 7.33
CA GLN A 134 6.73 26.42 7.51
C GLN A 134 6.74 25.69 6.18
N TYR A 135 6.07 26.20 5.13
CA TYR A 135 6.11 25.56 3.81
C TYR A 135 7.53 25.56 3.22
N GLN A 136 8.28 26.66 3.36
CA GLN A 136 9.69 26.69 2.96
C GLN A 136 10.53 25.69 3.78
N GLY A 137 10.17 25.50 5.06
CA GLY A 137 10.75 24.48 5.92
C GLY A 137 10.45 23.06 5.41
N ILE A 138 9.22 22.79 4.98
CA ILE A 138 8.83 21.51 4.36
C ILE A 138 9.70 21.25 3.12
N LEU A 139 9.79 22.20 2.18
CA LEU A 139 10.58 22.02 0.96
C LEU A 139 12.06 21.73 1.27
N THR A 140 12.63 22.46 2.23
CA THR A 140 14.01 22.24 2.70
C THR A 140 14.17 20.85 3.32
N SER A 141 13.18 20.39 4.10
CA SER A 141 13.18 19.06 4.73
C SER A 141 13.18 17.95 3.69
N LEU A 142 12.35 18.06 2.66
CA LEU A 142 12.28 17.12 1.54
C LEU A 142 13.64 17.03 0.80
N GLU A 143 14.23 18.19 0.53
CA GLU A 143 15.54 18.27 -0.14
C GLU A 143 16.64 17.63 0.72
N ASN A 144 16.65 17.90 2.03
CA ASN A 144 17.63 17.33 2.97
C ASN A 144 17.54 15.80 3.01
N LEU A 145 16.34 15.24 3.04
CA LEU A 145 16.14 13.79 2.96
C LEU A 145 16.76 13.21 1.68
N ARG A 146 16.47 13.81 0.53
CA ARG A 146 17.01 13.36 -0.76
C ARG A 146 18.53 13.49 -0.87
N LYS A 147 19.12 14.55 -0.31
CA LYS A 147 20.59 14.69 -0.23
C LYS A 147 21.26 13.56 0.56
N LYS A 148 20.57 12.94 1.48
CA LYS A 148 21.03 11.77 2.25
C LYS A 148 20.78 10.44 1.54
N GLY A 149 20.16 10.45 0.36
CA GLY A 149 19.82 9.24 -0.39
C GLY A 149 18.47 8.63 -0.02
N GLY A 150 17.70 9.30 0.83
CA GLY A 150 16.32 8.92 1.13
C GLY A 150 15.32 9.41 0.08
N ASP A 151 14.07 8.95 0.18
CA ASP A 151 12.97 9.40 -0.68
C ASP A 151 11.63 9.27 0.08
N PHE A 152 10.55 9.74 -0.54
CA PHE A 152 9.25 9.75 0.08
C PHE A 152 8.11 9.52 -0.92
N ALA A 153 7.02 8.95 -0.43
CA ALA A 153 5.71 8.98 -1.08
C ALA A 153 4.88 10.12 -0.46
N VAL A 154 4.06 10.76 -1.28
CA VAL A 154 3.02 11.68 -0.77
C VAL A 154 1.73 10.90 -0.58
N SER A 155 1.17 10.99 0.62
CA SER A 155 -0.13 10.41 0.97
C SER A 155 -1.23 11.46 0.82
N ILE A 156 -2.29 11.09 0.13
CA ILE A 156 -3.44 11.95 -0.22
C ILE A 156 -4.68 11.36 0.42
N GLY A 157 -5.40 12.16 1.20
CA GLY A 157 -6.58 11.73 1.95
C GLY A 157 -6.38 11.86 3.46
N GLY A 158 -6.44 10.74 4.18
CA GLY A 158 -6.34 10.69 5.64
C GLY A 158 -7.71 10.79 6.35
N GLN A 159 -7.69 10.62 7.68
CA GLN A 159 -8.92 10.58 8.51
C GLN A 159 -9.65 11.92 8.53
N LEU A 160 -8.91 13.02 8.67
CA LEU A 160 -9.47 14.36 8.78
C LEU A 160 -9.44 15.07 7.43
N GLY A 161 -10.49 15.82 7.14
CA GLY A 161 -10.61 16.55 5.89
C GLY A 161 -11.25 15.72 4.76
N LYS A 162 -11.24 16.29 3.57
CA LYS A 162 -11.83 15.67 2.38
C LYS A 162 -10.74 15.40 1.36
N ALA A 163 -10.78 14.20 0.80
CA ALA A 163 -9.92 13.88 -0.33
C ALA A 163 -10.38 14.60 -1.62
N PRO A 164 -9.50 14.76 -2.64
CA PRO A 164 -9.87 15.45 -3.88
C PRO A 164 -11.09 14.83 -4.59
N TRP A 165 -11.22 13.52 -4.57
CA TRP A 165 -12.37 12.81 -5.16
C TRP A 165 -13.69 12.98 -4.38
N VAL A 166 -13.67 13.53 -3.17
CA VAL A 166 -14.87 13.92 -2.44
C VAL A 166 -15.28 15.34 -2.81
N VAL A 167 -14.31 16.20 -3.10
CA VAL A 167 -14.53 17.62 -3.42
C VAL A 167 -15.06 17.79 -4.83
N THR A 168 -14.59 17.00 -5.78
CA THR A 168 -15.03 17.08 -7.18
C THR A 168 -15.12 15.70 -7.83
N GLN A 169 -16.08 15.56 -8.76
CA GLN A 169 -16.22 14.41 -9.65
C GLN A 169 -15.75 14.73 -11.08
N ASN A 170 -15.10 15.88 -11.29
CA ASN A 170 -14.49 16.23 -12.56
C ASN A 170 -13.15 15.50 -12.71
N GLN A 171 -13.09 14.54 -13.62
CA GLN A 171 -11.90 13.72 -13.85
C GLN A 171 -10.69 14.57 -14.27
N ASP A 172 -10.88 15.57 -15.12
CA ASP A 172 -9.77 16.45 -15.60
C ASP A 172 -9.18 17.26 -14.45
N ALA A 173 -10.03 17.74 -13.52
CA ALA A 173 -9.58 18.47 -12.32
C ALA A 173 -8.80 17.56 -11.38
N LEU A 174 -9.22 16.30 -11.22
CA LEU A 174 -8.51 15.29 -10.45
C LEU A 174 -7.14 14.97 -11.09
N GLU A 175 -7.12 14.73 -12.40
CA GLU A 175 -5.87 14.46 -13.12
C GLU A 175 -4.87 15.62 -13.00
N LYS A 176 -5.36 16.86 -13.14
CA LYS A 176 -4.54 18.05 -12.96
C LYS A 176 -3.97 18.11 -11.55
N PHE A 177 -4.80 17.90 -10.51
CA PHE A 177 -4.36 17.90 -9.12
C PHE A 177 -3.24 16.87 -8.88
N TYR A 178 -3.39 15.63 -9.35
CA TYR A 178 -2.36 14.61 -9.16
C TYR A 178 -1.06 14.95 -9.89
N LYS A 179 -1.15 15.47 -11.11
CA LYS A 179 0.02 15.92 -11.86
C LYS A 179 0.72 17.09 -11.17
N ASP A 180 -0.04 18.05 -10.67
CA ASP A 180 0.51 19.20 -9.91
C ASP A 180 1.28 18.70 -8.65
N VAL A 181 0.74 17.73 -7.89
CA VAL A 181 1.44 17.15 -6.72
C VAL A 181 2.70 16.39 -7.14
N ILE A 182 2.61 15.59 -8.21
CA ILE A 182 3.76 14.82 -8.74
C ILE A 182 4.88 15.77 -9.15
N ASP A 183 4.56 16.83 -9.91
CA ASP A 183 5.52 17.77 -10.45
C ASP A 183 6.13 18.63 -9.33
N THR A 184 5.30 19.16 -8.41
CA THR A 184 5.75 19.98 -7.27
C THR A 184 6.78 19.26 -6.42
N TYR A 185 6.54 18.01 -6.10
CA TYR A 185 7.42 17.24 -5.21
C TYR A 185 8.33 16.25 -5.93
N SER A 186 8.22 16.13 -7.26
CA SER A 186 8.99 15.17 -8.09
C SER A 186 8.92 13.74 -7.53
N ILE A 187 7.72 13.31 -7.13
CA ILE A 187 7.50 11.99 -6.54
C ILE A 187 7.38 10.90 -7.60
N LYS A 188 7.74 9.69 -7.21
CA LYS A 188 7.61 8.47 -8.03
C LYS A 188 6.63 7.48 -7.46
N ARG A 189 6.16 7.73 -6.24
CA ARG A 189 5.17 6.91 -5.53
C ARG A 189 4.15 7.84 -4.86
N MET A 190 2.88 7.49 -5.01
CA MET A 190 1.75 8.17 -4.40
C MET A 190 0.98 7.17 -3.58
N ASP A 191 0.58 7.57 -2.39
CA ASP A 191 -0.29 6.82 -1.51
C ASP A 191 -1.68 7.49 -1.48
N LEU A 192 -2.72 6.70 -1.58
CA LEU A 192 -4.11 7.14 -1.43
C LEU A 192 -4.63 6.58 -0.11
N ASP A 193 -4.76 7.43 0.88
CA ASP A 193 -5.27 7.10 2.20
C ASP A 193 -6.80 7.29 2.22
N ILE A 194 -7.51 6.15 2.02
CA ILE A 194 -8.94 6.12 1.73
C ILE A 194 -9.69 5.64 2.96
N GLU A 195 -10.03 6.57 3.84
CA GLU A 195 -10.74 6.27 5.08
C GLU A 195 -11.93 7.19 5.31
N GLU A 196 -12.76 6.90 6.31
CA GLU A 196 -13.92 7.66 6.73
C GLU A 196 -14.83 8.11 5.55
N SER A 197 -15.01 9.42 5.37
CA SER A 197 -15.84 10.01 4.31
C SER A 197 -15.25 9.82 2.90
N ASN A 198 -13.98 9.47 2.79
CA ASN A 198 -13.27 9.29 1.52
C ASN A 198 -13.58 7.93 0.84
N GLN A 199 -14.33 7.06 1.51
CA GLN A 199 -14.63 5.69 1.07
C GLN A 199 -15.90 5.54 0.23
N ASP A 200 -16.49 6.63 -0.30
CA ASP A 200 -17.65 6.51 -1.18
C ASP A 200 -17.26 5.79 -2.49
N HIS A 201 -18.01 4.73 -2.82
CA HIS A 201 -17.68 3.87 -3.95
C HIS A 201 -17.79 4.59 -5.31
N ALA A 202 -18.85 5.39 -5.51
CA ALA A 202 -19.06 6.08 -6.77
C ALA A 202 -17.98 7.14 -7.02
N GLN A 203 -17.56 7.85 -5.97
CA GLN A 203 -16.48 8.81 -6.03
C GLN A 203 -15.14 8.13 -6.32
N ASN A 204 -14.88 6.98 -5.71
CA ASN A 204 -13.66 6.21 -5.96
C ASN A 204 -13.61 5.61 -7.38
N ILE A 205 -14.73 5.31 -8.03
CA ILE A 205 -14.76 4.92 -9.46
C ILE A 205 -14.22 6.05 -10.34
N VAL A 206 -14.65 7.30 -10.11
CA VAL A 206 -14.16 8.46 -10.87
C VAL A 206 -12.68 8.71 -10.58
N ASN A 207 -12.32 8.63 -9.30
CA ASN A 207 -10.93 8.78 -8.88
C ASN A 207 -10.00 7.75 -9.50
N ALA A 208 -10.41 6.49 -9.53
CA ALA A 208 -9.63 5.40 -10.12
C ALA A 208 -9.33 5.64 -11.61
N LYS A 209 -10.29 6.22 -12.37
CA LYS A 209 -10.08 6.59 -13.77
C LYS A 209 -9.06 7.72 -13.92
N ALA A 210 -9.14 8.74 -13.06
CA ALA A 210 -8.16 9.83 -13.05
C ALA A 210 -6.75 9.32 -12.68
N ILE A 211 -6.65 8.47 -11.66
CA ILE A 211 -5.39 7.83 -11.25
C ILE A 211 -4.82 6.98 -12.39
N LYS A 212 -5.65 6.21 -13.10
CA LYS A 212 -5.19 5.41 -14.26
C LYS A 212 -4.60 6.29 -15.36
N SER A 213 -5.29 7.36 -15.72
CA SER A 213 -4.81 8.33 -16.71
C SER A 213 -3.46 8.95 -16.30
N VAL A 214 -3.34 9.36 -15.04
CA VAL A 214 -2.09 9.92 -14.49
C VAL A 214 -0.98 8.87 -14.45
N GLN A 215 -1.28 7.65 -14.03
CA GLN A 215 -0.31 6.55 -14.00
C GLN A 215 0.23 6.23 -15.39
N ASP A 216 -0.63 6.23 -16.41
CA ASP A 216 -0.20 5.98 -17.80
C ASP A 216 0.71 7.10 -18.33
N ALA A 217 0.48 8.34 -17.91
CA ALA A 217 1.28 9.49 -18.33
C ALA A 217 2.61 9.61 -17.60
N THR A 218 2.70 9.17 -16.33
CA THR A 218 3.83 9.46 -15.45
C THR A 218 4.59 8.22 -14.97
N ASN A 219 4.02 7.03 -15.10
CA ASN A 219 4.48 5.78 -14.51
C ASN A 219 4.55 5.81 -12.96
N ILE A 220 3.77 6.68 -12.31
CA ILE A 220 3.70 6.77 -10.84
C ILE A 220 3.27 5.44 -10.23
N GLU A 221 3.92 5.01 -9.16
CA GLU A 221 3.49 3.86 -8.36
C GLU A 221 2.36 4.26 -7.42
N ILE A 222 1.33 3.41 -7.32
CA ILE A 222 0.13 3.68 -6.53
C ILE A 222 0.03 2.69 -5.38
N THR A 223 -0.06 3.22 -4.16
CA THR A 223 -0.45 2.50 -2.96
C THR A 223 -1.88 2.89 -2.60
N LEU A 224 -2.70 1.91 -2.22
CA LEU A 224 -4.00 2.13 -1.60
C LEU A 224 -3.87 1.82 -0.11
N THR A 225 -4.01 2.83 0.75
CA THR A 225 -4.04 2.68 2.20
C THR A 225 -5.48 2.71 2.65
N ILE A 226 -5.94 1.60 3.23
CA ILE A 226 -7.35 1.37 3.53
C ILE A 226 -7.56 0.68 4.89
N PRO A 227 -8.69 0.94 5.58
CA PRO A 227 -9.06 0.23 6.79
C PRO A 227 -9.20 -1.28 6.57
N ILE A 228 -8.92 -2.03 7.62
CA ILE A 228 -9.09 -3.49 7.65
C ILE A 228 -9.63 -3.92 9.02
N MET A 229 -10.36 -5.03 9.06
CA MET A 229 -10.74 -5.71 10.30
C MET A 229 -9.92 -6.99 10.47
N PRO A 230 -9.82 -7.57 11.67
CA PRO A 230 -9.16 -8.86 11.86
C PRO A 230 -9.75 -10.01 11.03
N SER A 231 -10.98 -9.86 10.55
CA SER A 231 -11.63 -10.78 9.60
C SER A 231 -11.22 -10.55 8.13
N GLY A 232 -10.40 -9.55 7.84
CA GLY A 232 -10.04 -9.08 6.50
C GLY A 232 -10.75 -7.78 6.14
N TRP A 233 -10.70 -7.41 4.85
CA TRP A 233 -11.41 -6.24 4.34
C TRP A 233 -12.92 -6.50 4.30
N GLU A 234 -13.70 -5.51 4.71
CA GLU A 234 -15.14 -5.51 4.57
C GLU A 234 -15.53 -5.20 3.12
N GLN A 235 -16.81 -5.39 2.78
CA GLN A 235 -17.30 -5.20 1.40
C GLN A 235 -17.00 -3.80 0.85
N LYS A 236 -16.97 -2.79 1.71
CA LYS A 236 -16.69 -1.40 1.34
C LYS A 236 -15.27 -1.26 0.79
N GLN A 237 -14.27 -1.81 1.48
CA GLN A 237 -12.87 -1.79 1.05
C GLN A 237 -12.64 -2.67 -0.18
N ILE A 238 -13.30 -3.83 -0.24
CA ILE A 238 -13.30 -4.71 -1.42
C ILE A 238 -13.81 -3.95 -2.65
N ASN A 239 -14.91 -3.20 -2.53
CA ASN A 239 -15.45 -2.39 -3.62
C ASN A 239 -14.50 -1.29 -4.07
N ILE A 240 -13.77 -0.68 -3.13
CA ILE A 240 -12.73 0.32 -3.45
C ILE A 240 -11.61 -0.33 -4.26
N ILE A 241 -11.00 -1.42 -3.77
CA ILE A 241 -9.92 -2.10 -4.50
C ILE A 241 -10.39 -2.50 -5.90
N ASN A 242 -11.61 -3.05 -6.03
CA ASN A 242 -12.19 -3.39 -7.32
C ASN A 242 -12.31 -2.18 -8.25
N ALA A 243 -12.72 -1.01 -7.77
CA ALA A 243 -12.84 0.19 -8.61
C ALA A 243 -11.51 0.57 -9.27
N TYR A 244 -10.40 0.43 -8.55
CA TYR A 244 -9.07 0.70 -9.11
C TYR A 244 -8.60 -0.42 -10.05
N LEU A 245 -8.88 -1.69 -9.75
CA LEU A 245 -8.59 -2.81 -10.65
C LEU A 245 -9.44 -2.73 -11.94
N ASP A 246 -10.74 -2.39 -11.84
CA ASP A 246 -11.65 -2.19 -12.96
C ASP A 246 -11.18 -1.05 -13.88
N ALA A 247 -10.62 0.01 -13.32
CA ALA A 247 -10.01 1.11 -14.07
C ALA A 247 -8.66 0.71 -14.73
N GLY A 248 -8.10 -0.44 -14.38
CA GLY A 248 -6.83 -0.93 -14.89
C GLY A 248 -5.61 -0.29 -14.20
N VAL A 249 -5.76 0.25 -12.99
CA VAL A 249 -4.64 0.77 -12.20
C VAL A 249 -3.70 -0.36 -11.82
N ASP A 250 -2.40 -0.20 -12.09
CA ASP A 250 -1.35 -1.09 -11.58
C ASP A 250 -1.10 -0.75 -10.11
N ILE A 251 -1.86 -1.40 -9.23
CA ILE A 251 -1.73 -1.20 -7.78
C ILE A 251 -0.41 -1.83 -7.32
N THR A 252 0.50 -1.00 -6.83
CA THR A 252 1.79 -1.44 -6.29
C THR A 252 1.60 -2.17 -4.97
N LEU A 253 0.85 -1.56 -4.04
CA LEU A 253 0.54 -2.08 -2.71
C LEU A 253 -0.91 -1.80 -2.34
N VAL A 254 -1.52 -2.73 -1.62
CA VAL A 254 -2.68 -2.48 -0.76
C VAL A 254 -2.19 -2.48 0.68
N ASN A 255 -2.04 -1.30 1.24
CA ASN A 255 -1.56 -1.08 2.59
C ASN A 255 -2.74 -1.09 3.56
N SER A 256 -2.79 -2.06 4.44
CA SER A 256 -3.89 -2.20 5.40
C SER A 256 -3.59 -1.43 6.68
N MET A 257 -4.53 -0.59 7.11
CA MET A 257 -4.48 0.08 8.41
C MET A 257 -4.83 -0.92 9.51
N THR A 258 -3.82 -1.62 10.02
CA THR A 258 -3.96 -2.62 11.09
C THR A 258 -4.02 -1.96 12.46
N MET A 259 -5.07 -1.15 12.67
CA MET A 259 -5.25 -0.31 13.84
C MET A 259 -6.74 -0.05 14.12
N CYS A 260 -7.07 0.39 15.33
CA CYS A 260 -8.37 0.95 15.72
C CYS A 260 -9.58 0.07 15.36
N TYR A 261 -9.48 -1.24 15.58
CA TYR A 261 -10.51 -2.22 15.21
C TYR A 261 -11.85 -2.08 15.99
N GLY A 262 -11.92 -1.22 16.98
CA GLY A 262 -13.09 -1.07 17.84
C GLY A 262 -13.07 -1.94 19.09
N THR A 263 -13.99 -1.64 20.01
CA THR A 263 -14.13 -2.39 21.26
C THR A 263 -14.64 -3.82 20.99
N GLY A 264 -14.21 -4.78 21.79
CA GLY A 264 -14.61 -6.18 21.66
C GLY A 264 -13.73 -7.06 20.79
N VAL A 265 -12.91 -6.48 19.90
CA VAL A 265 -11.93 -7.26 19.10
C VAL A 265 -10.81 -7.82 19.98
N TYR A 266 -10.48 -7.13 21.05
CA TYR A 266 -9.32 -7.41 21.90
C TYR A 266 -9.60 -8.24 23.14
N GLU A 267 -10.80 -8.80 23.26
CA GLU A 267 -11.18 -9.60 24.44
C GLU A 267 -10.36 -10.87 24.59
N ASN A 268 -9.90 -11.46 23.47
CA ASN A 268 -9.21 -12.72 23.45
C ASN A 268 -7.85 -12.70 22.75
N GLU A 269 -7.43 -11.56 22.22
CA GLU A 269 -6.15 -11.40 21.51
C GLU A 269 -5.64 -9.96 21.61
N ASP A 270 -4.32 -9.77 21.50
CA ASP A 270 -3.71 -8.44 21.43
C ASP A 270 -3.72 -7.87 20.00
N TYR A 271 -3.35 -6.58 19.89
CA TYR A 271 -3.27 -5.88 18.61
C TYR A 271 -2.31 -6.53 17.60
N GLY A 272 -1.17 -7.05 18.05
CA GLY A 272 -0.20 -7.69 17.18
C GLY A 272 -0.80 -8.92 16.51
N THR A 273 -1.41 -9.80 17.33
CA THR A 273 -2.09 -11.02 16.87
C THR A 273 -3.28 -10.71 15.98
N ALA A 274 -4.12 -9.73 16.37
CA ALA A 274 -5.27 -9.28 15.58
C ALA A 274 -4.84 -8.75 14.20
N SER A 275 -3.73 -8.01 14.15
CA SER A 275 -3.18 -7.44 12.92
C SER A 275 -2.63 -8.51 11.97
N VAL A 276 -1.88 -9.48 12.48
CA VAL A 276 -1.41 -10.63 11.69
C VAL A 276 -2.60 -11.40 11.11
N ARG A 277 -3.66 -11.63 11.91
CA ARG A 277 -4.88 -12.29 11.44
C ARG A 277 -5.59 -11.47 10.36
N ALA A 278 -5.64 -10.14 10.50
CA ALA A 278 -6.22 -9.25 9.49
C ALA A 278 -5.50 -9.39 8.14
N ILE A 279 -4.18 -9.32 8.14
CA ILE A 279 -3.37 -9.50 6.93
C ILE A 279 -3.55 -10.90 6.34
N THR A 280 -3.46 -11.95 7.15
CA THR A 280 -3.65 -13.33 6.67
C THR A 280 -4.99 -13.52 5.95
N ASN A 281 -6.07 -12.96 6.50
CA ASN A 281 -7.40 -13.04 5.87
C ASN A 281 -7.48 -12.19 4.59
N SER A 282 -6.79 -11.07 4.52
CA SER A 282 -6.77 -10.21 3.33
C SER A 282 -6.06 -10.85 2.13
N ILE A 283 -5.11 -11.75 2.34
CA ILE A 283 -4.37 -12.43 1.26
C ILE A 283 -5.31 -13.23 0.35
N ALA A 284 -6.23 -14.01 0.93
CA ALA A 284 -7.22 -14.76 0.14
C ALA A 284 -8.16 -13.83 -0.63
N GLN A 285 -8.57 -12.72 0.00
CA GLN A 285 -9.40 -11.70 -0.65
C GLN A 285 -8.65 -11.02 -1.79
N LEU A 286 -7.39 -10.61 -1.59
CA LEU A 286 -6.56 -9.99 -2.63
C LEU A 286 -6.38 -10.92 -3.84
N LYS A 287 -6.06 -12.18 -3.61
CA LYS A 287 -5.93 -13.19 -4.67
C LYS A 287 -7.23 -13.33 -5.46
N THR A 288 -8.37 -13.36 -4.78
CA THR A 288 -9.69 -13.43 -5.42
C THR A 288 -9.97 -12.20 -6.27
N LEU A 289 -9.68 -11.00 -5.75
CA LEU A 289 -9.84 -9.73 -6.48
C LEU A 289 -9.02 -9.70 -7.75
N TYR A 290 -7.74 -10.05 -7.68
CA TYR A 290 -6.87 -10.10 -8.85
C TYR A 290 -7.27 -11.19 -9.84
N ALA A 291 -7.70 -12.37 -9.36
CA ALA A 291 -8.18 -13.45 -10.23
C ALA A 291 -9.43 -13.06 -11.02
N ASN A 292 -10.35 -12.30 -10.42
CA ASN A 292 -11.53 -11.75 -11.12
C ASN A 292 -11.15 -10.80 -12.28
N HIS A 293 -9.94 -10.23 -12.24
CA HIS A 293 -9.35 -9.40 -13.30
C HIS A 293 -8.35 -10.17 -14.18
N GLY A 294 -8.37 -11.51 -14.13
CA GLY A 294 -7.53 -12.37 -14.97
C GLY A 294 -6.06 -12.47 -14.52
N ILE A 295 -5.72 -12.02 -13.32
CA ILE A 295 -4.37 -12.04 -12.77
C ILE A 295 -4.30 -13.04 -11.62
N LEU A 296 -3.55 -14.13 -11.80
CA LEU A 296 -3.36 -15.12 -10.75
C LEU A 296 -2.13 -14.80 -9.92
N LEU A 297 -2.34 -14.48 -8.64
CA LEU A 297 -1.26 -14.25 -7.69
C LEU A 297 -0.95 -15.52 -6.90
N SER A 298 0.35 -15.86 -6.76
CA SER A 298 0.80 -16.79 -5.72
C SER A 298 0.65 -16.13 -4.34
N ASP A 299 0.80 -16.90 -3.27
CA ASP A 299 0.78 -16.35 -1.90
C ASP A 299 1.91 -15.32 -1.71
N ASP A 300 3.13 -15.66 -2.16
CA ASP A 300 4.29 -14.74 -2.09
C ASP A 300 4.03 -13.43 -2.83
N GLN A 301 3.40 -13.49 -4.01
CA GLN A 301 3.06 -12.28 -4.77
C GLN A 301 1.97 -11.46 -4.09
N ALA A 302 1.00 -12.11 -3.45
CA ALA A 302 -0.05 -11.43 -2.70
C ALA A 302 0.52 -10.75 -1.45
N TYR A 303 1.38 -11.44 -0.69
CA TYR A 303 2.08 -10.84 0.44
C TYR A 303 2.97 -9.67 0.03
N LEU A 304 3.69 -9.78 -1.09
CA LEU A 304 4.53 -8.69 -1.60
C LEU A 304 3.72 -7.46 -2.04
N LYS A 305 2.44 -7.65 -2.42
CA LYS A 305 1.50 -6.55 -2.72
C LYS A 305 0.77 -6.04 -1.48
N THR A 306 1.06 -6.54 -0.30
CA THR A 306 0.39 -6.19 0.95
C THR A 306 1.29 -5.35 1.84
N GLY A 307 0.72 -4.32 2.46
CA GLY A 307 1.34 -3.54 3.53
C GLY A 307 0.56 -3.66 4.84
N ALA A 308 1.24 -3.45 5.95
CA ALA A 308 0.65 -3.32 7.28
C ALA A 308 1.13 -2.03 7.93
N THR A 309 0.19 -1.14 8.25
CA THR A 309 0.44 0.10 8.99
C THR A 309 -0.32 0.07 10.31
N PHE A 310 0.36 0.21 11.41
CA PHE A 310 -0.22 0.21 12.76
C PHE A 310 -0.01 1.54 13.47
N ALA A 311 -0.94 1.92 14.34
CA ALA A 311 -0.84 3.12 15.18
C ALA A 311 -0.12 2.78 16.48
N ILE A 312 0.98 3.49 16.76
CA ILE A 312 1.86 3.22 17.90
C ILE A 312 1.45 3.99 19.15
N GLY A 313 1.66 3.36 20.29
CA GLY A 313 1.42 3.97 21.59
C GLY A 313 -0.06 4.10 21.91
N TYR A 314 -0.44 5.25 22.45
CA TYR A 314 -1.80 5.55 22.85
C TYR A 314 -2.55 6.32 21.77
N GLU A 315 -3.72 5.82 21.35
CA GLU A 315 -4.63 6.50 20.43
C GLU A 315 -5.76 7.20 21.18
N SER A 316 -6.52 6.47 21.98
CA SER A 316 -7.60 6.96 22.79
C SER A 316 -7.96 5.95 23.90
N ASP A 317 -8.86 6.34 24.80
CA ASP A 317 -9.36 5.41 25.84
C ASP A 317 -10.26 4.29 25.27
N LEU A 318 -10.60 4.34 23.99
CA LEU A 318 -11.39 3.32 23.29
C LEU A 318 -10.55 2.11 22.83
N TYR A 319 -9.23 2.28 22.78
CA TYR A 319 -8.34 1.25 22.25
C TYR A 319 -7.23 0.89 23.25
N PRO A 320 -6.81 -0.37 23.30
CA PRO A 320 -5.61 -0.76 24.04
C PRO A 320 -4.39 0.03 23.55
N THR A 321 -3.47 0.30 24.46
CA THR A 321 -2.16 0.88 24.10
C THR A 321 -1.38 -0.10 23.22
N PHE A 322 -0.94 0.36 22.06
CA PHE A 322 -0.11 -0.44 21.17
C PHE A 322 1.36 -0.43 21.65
N THR A 323 1.94 -1.60 21.85
CA THR A 323 3.28 -1.77 22.43
C THR A 323 4.30 -2.22 21.41
N THR A 324 5.58 -2.10 21.76
CA THR A 324 6.69 -2.62 20.92
C THR A 324 6.64 -4.14 20.74
N SER A 325 6.12 -4.90 21.73
CA SER A 325 5.92 -6.35 21.58
C SER A 325 4.86 -6.69 20.54
N MET A 326 3.80 -5.88 20.42
CA MET A 326 2.79 -6.04 19.36
C MET A 326 3.37 -5.70 17.98
N ALA A 327 4.22 -4.66 17.91
CA ALA A 327 4.97 -4.35 16.70
C ALA A 327 5.89 -5.51 16.29
N ALA A 328 6.60 -6.12 17.24
CA ALA A 328 7.46 -7.28 17.00
C ALA A 328 6.68 -8.44 16.38
N THR A 329 5.48 -8.75 16.89
CA THR A 329 4.61 -9.81 16.33
C THR A 329 4.29 -9.57 14.85
N ILE A 330 3.96 -8.33 14.47
CA ILE A 330 3.66 -7.97 13.08
C ILE A 330 4.93 -8.03 12.22
N VAL A 331 6.04 -7.50 12.72
CA VAL A 331 7.33 -7.49 12.01
C VAL A 331 7.82 -8.92 11.77
N GLU A 332 7.74 -9.82 12.75
CA GLU A 332 8.12 -11.23 12.59
C GLU A 332 7.29 -11.94 11.52
N ASP A 333 5.98 -11.69 11.48
CA ASP A 333 5.11 -12.25 10.44
C ASP A 333 5.42 -11.65 9.05
N ALA A 334 5.67 -10.34 9.00
CA ALA A 334 6.08 -9.65 7.77
C ALA A 334 7.39 -10.21 7.20
N ILE A 335 8.36 -10.51 8.07
CA ILE A 335 9.61 -11.16 7.71
C ILE A 335 9.36 -12.55 7.11
N LYS A 336 8.56 -13.34 7.80
CA LYS A 336 8.25 -14.71 7.41
C LYS A 336 7.58 -14.79 6.04
N HIS A 337 6.70 -13.83 5.73
CA HIS A 337 5.87 -13.85 4.52
C HIS A 337 6.30 -12.84 3.45
N ASN A 338 7.31 -11.98 3.72
CA ASN A 338 7.82 -10.98 2.79
C ASN A 338 6.76 -9.94 2.38
N TYR A 339 6.20 -9.21 3.33
CA TYR A 339 5.29 -8.11 3.04
C TYR A 339 5.96 -7.04 2.17
N GLY A 340 5.22 -6.37 1.29
CA GLY A 340 5.77 -5.27 0.51
C GLY A 340 6.09 -4.02 1.35
N LEU A 341 5.34 -3.83 2.45
CA LEU A 341 5.50 -2.66 3.34
C LEU A 341 5.20 -3.05 4.79
N VAL A 342 6.04 -2.58 5.70
CA VAL A 342 5.71 -2.45 7.12
C VAL A 342 5.82 -0.98 7.49
N SER A 343 4.79 -0.43 8.15
CA SER A 343 4.71 0.98 8.44
C SER A 343 4.05 1.26 9.79
N MET A 344 4.19 2.47 10.27
CA MET A 344 3.56 2.92 11.51
C MET A 344 3.02 4.35 11.40
N TRP A 345 1.95 4.62 12.08
CA TRP A 345 1.43 5.93 12.41
C TRP A 345 1.80 6.26 13.85
N SER A 346 2.81 7.09 14.16
CA SER A 346 3.69 7.73 13.20
C SER A 346 5.09 7.90 13.76
N ILE A 347 6.07 8.13 12.90
CA ILE A 347 7.43 8.41 13.38
C ILE A 347 7.49 9.70 14.17
N GLY A 348 6.59 10.66 13.94
CA GLY A 348 6.49 11.86 14.76
C GLY A 348 6.20 11.55 16.23
N ARG A 349 5.41 10.50 16.52
CA ARG A 349 5.18 10.00 17.88
C ARG A 349 6.41 9.29 18.43
N ASP A 350 7.03 8.41 17.65
CA ASP A 350 8.19 7.62 18.05
C ASP A 350 9.44 8.49 18.28
N ALA A 351 9.59 9.58 17.51
CA ALA A 351 10.63 10.59 17.71
C ALA A 351 10.29 11.63 18.78
N MET A 352 9.14 11.48 19.47
CA MET A 352 8.63 12.40 20.49
C MET A 352 8.43 13.85 20.01
N LEU A 353 8.23 14.06 18.72
CA LEU A 353 7.83 15.37 18.16
C LEU A 353 6.38 15.72 18.52
N MET A 354 5.57 14.68 18.68
CA MET A 354 4.19 14.74 19.14
C MET A 354 4.08 14.00 20.46
N PRO A 355 3.58 14.64 21.53
CA PRO A 355 3.42 13.98 22.81
C PRO A 355 2.53 12.74 22.70
N ASN A 356 3.00 11.61 23.18
CA ASN A 356 2.22 10.39 23.35
C ASN A 356 2.49 9.80 24.73
N LYS A 357 1.44 9.69 25.56
CA LYS A 357 1.58 9.28 26.98
C LYS A 357 2.08 7.85 27.21
N ALA A 358 2.23 7.08 26.14
CA ALA A 358 2.67 5.68 26.18
C ALA A 358 4.03 5.46 25.50
N ILE A 359 4.72 6.54 25.13
CA ILE A 359 6.06 6.47 24.52
C ILE A 359 7.00 7.30 25.39
N ASP A 360 7.84 6.63 26.15
CA ASP A 360 8.73 7.23 27.13
C ASP A 360 10.14 7.49 26.58
N GLU A 361 10.55 6.74 25.55
CA GLU A 361 11.86 6.85 24.92
C GLU A 361 11.72 6.93 23.39
N PRO A 362 12.50 7.79 22.71
CA PRO A 362 12.43 7.94 21.28
C PRO A 362 12.94 6.71 20.54
N TYR A 363 12.37 6.47 19.36
CA TYR A 363 12.78 5.45 18.39
C TYR A 363 12.68 3.99 18.88
N THR A 364 11.84 3.72 19.88
CA THR A 364 11.64 2.35 20.37
C THR A 364 10.90 1.48 19.34
N PHE A 365 9.91 2.03 18.67
CA PHE A 365 9.20 1.36 17.57
C PHE A 365 10.03 1.34 16.29
N SER A 366 10.78 2.39 16.00
CA SER A 366 11.72 2.42 14.86
C SER A 366 12.73 1.28 14.92
N LYS A 367 13.30 1.01 16.09
CA LYS A 367 14.21 -0.14 16.29
C LYS A 367 13.53 -1.47 15.97
N GLU A 368 12.25 -1.61 16.28
CA GLU A 368 11.48 -2.82 16.00
C GLU A 368 11.21 -2.99 14.50
N LEU A 369 10.71 -1.93 13.83
CA LEU A 369 10.43 -1.96 12.39
C LEU A 369 11.71 -2.17 11.56
N ARG A 370 12.84 -1.60 12.00
CA ARG A 370 14.14 -1.75 11.32
C ARG A 370 14.61 -3.20 11.23
N LYS A 371 14.14 -4.08 12.09
CA LYS A 371 14.40 -5.52 11.98
C LYS A 371 13.89 -6.08 10.66
N TYR A 372 12.81 -5.51 10.10
CA TYR A 372 12.30 -5.90 8.79
C TYR A 372 13.27 -5.59 7.65
N GLU A 373 14.07 -4.54 7.77
CA GLU A 373 15.10 -4.18 6.78
C GLU A 373 16.42 -4.93 7.02
N ASN A 374 16.81 -5.14 8.27
CA ASN A 374 18.13 -5.62 8.68
C ASN A 374 18.29 -7.15 8.78
N ILE A 375 17.24 -7.92 8.50
CA ILE A 375 17.31 -9.41 8.59
C ILE A 375 18.36 -10.00 7.69
N TYR A 376 18.98 -9.19 6.99
CA TYR A 376 19.78 -9.57 5.86
C TYR A 376 21.16 -8.86 5.85
N GLU A 377 21.46 -8.06 6.83
CA GLU A 377 22.83 -7.67 7.15
C GLU A 377 23.53 -8.75 7.98
#